data_fcf0a8d2ea87dd1c60fbb42cddb87715
#
_entry.id   fcf0a8d2ea87dd1c60fbb42cddb87715
#
_cell.length_a   1.000
_cell.length_b   1.000
_cell.length_c   1.000
_cell.angle_alpha   90.00
_cell.angle_beta   90.00
_cell.angle_gamma   90.00
#
_symmetry.space_group_name_H-M   'P 1'
#
loop_
_entity.id
_entity.type
_entity.pdbx_description
1 polymer ?
#
loop_
_entity_poly.entity_id
_entity_poly.type
_entity_poly.pdbx_seq_one_letter_code
_entity_poly.pdbx_strand_id
1 'polypeptide(L)'
;MRSPTGNRLVAAVAVVVLSLLTLVGTAKPAPQVRRPPIQVGLASYYGPGFHGEPTASGEIFNQDEMVAAHRSLPLGSVVRVTNLENWRRVVLRVIDRGPYGRNHRKGTIIDVSKGAARRLGFIRDGLAPVRVEVLKLPPDASR
;
A
#
# COMPACT_ATOMS: atom_id res chain seq x y z
N MET A 1 -14.12 56.68 -75.80
CA MET A 1 -13.41 55.77 -76.69
C MET A 1 -12.64 54.76 -75.86
N ARG A 2 -12.96 53.52 -76.02
CA ARG A 2 -12.22 52.31 -75.67
C ARG A 2 -11.96 52.00 -74.20
N SER A 3 -12.75 51.05 -73.71
CA SER A 3 -12.36 50.10 -72.71
C SER A 3 -11.14 49.30 -73.13
N PRO A 4 -10.37 48.81 -72.14
CA PRO A 4 -10.07 47.40 -72.18
C PRO A 4 -10.37 46.71 -70.87
N THR A 5 -11.17 45.78 -71.04
CA THR A 5 -11.13 44.42 -70.48
C THR A 5 -10.03 44.15 -69.48
N GLY A 6 -10.34 44.26 -68.23
CA GLY A 6 -9.51 43.73 -67.15
C GLY A 6 -9.92 42.28 -66.88
N ASN A 7 -9.04 41.41 -67.25
CA ASN A 7 -9.15 39.97 -66.92
C ASN A 7 -9.03 39.76 -65.41
N ARG A 8 -10.18 39.52 -64.82
CA ARG A 8 -10.23 39.07 -63.44
C ARG A 8 -9.97 37.57 -63.41
N LEU A 9 -8.72 37.22 -63.26
CA LEU A 9 -8.32 35.93 -62.82
C LEU A 9 -8.67 35.87 -61.36
N VAL A 10 -9.84 35.41 -61.03
CA VAL A 10 -10.19 35.00 -59.69
C VAL A 10 -9.49 33.68 -59.46
N ALA A 11 -8.31 33.75 -58.85
CA ALA A 11 -7.67 32.58 -58.33
C ALA A 11 -8.52 32.08 -57.16
N ALA A 12 -9.30 31.09 -57.43
CA ALA A 12 -9.96 30.32 -56.41
C ALA A 12 -8.88 29.56 -55.65
N VAL A 13 -8.41 30.14 -54.57
CA VAL A 13 -7.61 29.42 -53.60
C VAL A 13 -8.55 28.44 -52.92
N ALA A 14 -8.58 27.25 -53.46
CA ALA A 14 -9.21 26.14 -52.78
C ALA A 14 -8.36 25.85 -51.52
N VAL A 15 -8.79 26.41 -50.42
CA VAL A 15 -8.27 26.00 -49.08
C VAL A 15 -8.80 24.60 -48.84
N VAL A 16 -8.01 23.62 -49.23
CA VAL A 16 -8.20 22.24 -48.79
C VAL A 16 -7.84 22.24 -47.34
N VAL A 17 -8.82 22.50 -46.47
CA VAL A 17 -8.71 22.22 -45.06
C VAL A 17 -8.72 20.70 -44.92
N LEU A 18 -7.52 20.14 -44.95
CA LEU A 18 -7.31 18.75 -44.65
C LEU A 18 -7.58 18.59 -43.16
N SER A 19 -8.82 18.30 -42.82
CA SER A 19 -9.24 17.92 -41.50
C SER A 19 -8.53 16.61 -41.16
N LEU A 20 -7.33 16.72 -40.60
CA LEU A 20 -6.68 15.62 -39.95
C LEU A 20 -7.51 15.31 -38.69
N LEU A 21 -8.50 14.45 -38.84
CA LEU A 21 -9.21 13.84 -37.74
C LEU A 21 -8.18 12.95 -37.03
N THR A 22 -7.45 13.53 -36.10
CA THR A 22 -6.65 12.76 -35.19
C THR A 22 -7.61 11.91 -34.35
N LEU A 23 -7.71 10.66 -34.71
CA LEU A 23 -8.39 9.65 -33.93
C LEU A 23 -7.55 9.49 -32.65
N VAL A 24 -7.79 10.37 -31.67
CA VAL A 24 -7.26 10.19 -30.31
C VAL A 24 -8.01 8.99 -29.75
N GLY A 25 -7.42 7.82 -29.99
CA GLY A 25 -7.88 6.62 -29.34
C GLY A 25 -7.82 6.86 -27.84
N THR A 26 -8.96 6.90 -27.18
CA THR A 26 -9.04 6.92 -25.73
C THR A 26 -8.53 5.57 -25.25
N ALA A 27 -7.21 5.45 -25.09
CA ALA A 27 -6.60 4.31 -24.44
C ALA A 27 -7.20 4.23 -23.04
N LYS A 28 -7.95 3.16 -22.77
CA LYS A 28 -8.49 2.87 -21.45
C LYS A 28 -7.30 2.89 -20.48
N PRO A 29 -7.33 3.72 -19.44
CA PRO A 29 -6.20 3.78 -18.52
C PRO A 29 -5.95 2.39 -17.97
N ALA A 30 -4.70 1.95 -18.04
CA ALA A 30 -4.28 0.68 -17.46
C ALA A 30 -4.73 0.63 -15.99
N PRO A 31 -5.18 -0.53 -15.50
CA PRO A 31 -5.58 -0.65 -14.11
C PRO A 31 -4.43 -0.19 -13.23
N GLN A 32 -4.66 0.91 -12.53
CA GLN A 32 -3.73 1.44 -11.54
C GLN A 32 -3.61 0.40 -10.44
N VAL A 33 -2.51 -0.31 -10.42
CA VAL A 33 -2.16 -1.17 -9.29
C VAL A 33 -1.98 -0.25 -8.09
N ARG A 34 -3.04 -0.09 -7.30
CA ARG A 34 -2.94 0.62 -6.02
C ARG A 34 -1.93 -0.15 -5.17
N ARG A 35 -0.75 0.40 -5.05
CA ARG A 35 0.22 -0.12 -4.08
C ARG A 35 -0.43 0.03 -2.71
N PRO A 36 -0.54 -1.04 -1.93
CA PRO A 36 -1.09 -0.95 -0.59
C PRO A 36 -0.32 0.10 0.20
N PRO A 37 -1.00 0.87 1.08
CA PRO A 37 -0.35 1.95 1.80
C PRO A 37 0.81 1.43 2.65
N ILE A 38 1.94 2.12 2.54
CA ILE A 38 3.07 1.93 3.45
C ILE A 38 2.75 2.74 4.71
N GLN A 39 2.89 2.11 5.87
CA GLN A 39 2.75 2.76 7.16
C GLN A 39 4.11 2.83 7.86
N VAL A 40 4.38 3.95 8.50
CA VAL A 40 5.57 4.16 9.33
C VAL A 40 5.12 4.53 10.73
N GLY A 41 5.70 3.88 11.72
CA GLY A 41 5.38 4.08 13.14
C GLY A 41 6.23 3.18 14.01
N LEU A 42 5.79 2.94 15.25
CA LEU A 42 6.47 2.04 16.16
C LEU A 42 5.88 0.62 16.08
N ALA A 43 6.73 -0.37 16.27
CA ALA A 43 6.33 -1.73 16.60
C ALA A 43 6.59 -2.01 18.07
N SER A 44 5.68 -2.71 18.71
CA SER A 44 5.89 -3.42 19.97
C SER A 44 5.73 -4.92 19.74
N TYR A 45 5.89 -5.73 20.76
CA TYR A 45 5.63 -7.15 20.68
C TYR A 45 4.78 -7.64 21.85
N TYR A 46 4.09 -8.75 21.63
CA TYR A 46 3.23 -9.36 22.63
C TYR A 46 4.01 -9.71 23.91
N GLY A 47 3.46 -9.31 25.04
CA GLY A 47 3.98 -9.69 26.35
C GLY A 47 3.78 -11.17 26.68
N PRO A 48 4.37 -11.62 27.80
CA PRO A 48 4.09 -12.94 28.33
C PRO A 48 2.61 -13.06 28.71
N GLY A 49 2.04 -14.23 28.56
CA GLY A 49 0.62 -14.49 28.88
C GLY A 49 -0.33 -14.50 27.68
N PHE A 50 0.09 -14.01 26.52
CA PHE A 50 -0.72 -14.13 25.30
C PHE A 50 -0.49 -15.46 24.56
N HIS A 51 0.62 -16.12 24.80
CA HIS A 51 0.89 -17.44 24.20
C HIS A 51 -0.18 -18.47 24.61
N GLY A 52 -0.78 -19.12 23.61
CA GLY A 52 -1.85 -20.08 23.83
C GLY A 52 -3.26 -19.47 23.86
N GLU A 53 -3.39 -18.15 23.81
CA GLU A 53 -4.68 -17.47 23.82
C GLU A 53 -5.27 -17.33 22.40
N PRO A 54 -6.60 -17.34 22.25
CA PRO A 54 -7.24 -17.12 20.97
C PRO A 54 -7.06 -15.67 20.50
N THR A 55 -6.89 -15.50 19.18
CA THR A 55 -6.79 -14.20 18.53
C THR A 55 -8.08 -13.81 17.81
N ALA A 56 -8.16 -12.61 17.28
CA ALA A 56 -9.32 -12.13 16.53
C ALA A 56 -9.63 -12.97 15.28
N SER A 57 -8.63 -13.63 14.70
CA SER A 57 -8.82 -14.54 13.56
C SER A 57 -9.39 -15.91 13.97
N GLY A 58 -9.44 -16.20 15.28
CA GLY A 58 -9.79 -17.51 15.82
C GLY A 58 -8.60 -18.47 15.96
N GLU A 59 -7.44 -18.08 15.46
CA GLU A 59 -6.22 -18.88 15.64
C GLU A 59 -5.65 -18.70 17.05
N ILE A 60 -5.04 -19.75 17.58
CA ILE A 60 -4.33 -19.68 18.87
C ILE A 60 -2.99 -18.99 18.65
N PHE A 61 -2.71 -17.98 19.46
CA PHE A 61 -1.46 -17.24 19.37
C PHE A 61 -0.26 -18.08 19.77
N ASN A 62 0.69 -18.21 18.86
CA ASN A 62 2.00 -18.78 19.11
C ASN A 62 3.06 -17.69 19.02
N GLN A 63 3.72 -17.40 20.16
CA GLN A 63 4.72 -16.34 20.25
C GLN A 63 5.94 -16.54 19.35
N ASP A 64 6.20 -17.74 18.87
CA ASP A 64 7.37 -18.06 18.03
C ASP A 64 7.06 -18.01 16.53
N GLU A 65 5.81 -17.96 16.16
CA GLU A 65 5.38 -17.83 14.76
C GLU A 65 5.53 -16.38 14.23
N MET A 66 5.59 -16.26 12.90
CA MET A 66 5.68 -14.95 12.23
C MET A 66 4.29 -14.35 12.05
N VAL A 67 3.73 -13.84 13.13
CA VAL A 67 2.38 -13.28 13.21
C VAL A 67 2.38 -11.93 13.92
N ALA A 68 1.30 -11.17 13.71
CA ALA A 68 1.16 -9.84 14.29
C ALA A 68 -0.31 -9.47 14.50
N ALA A 69 -0.52 -8.45 15.35
CA ALA A 69 -1.77 -7.71 15.46
C ALA A 69 -1.65 -6.37 14.75
N HIS A 70 -2.71 -5.98 14.05
CA HIS A 70 -2.85 -4.67 13.45
C HIS A 70 -4.30 -4.17 13.61
N ARG A 71 -4.48 -2.85 13.80
CA ARG A 71 -5.80 -2.31 14.14
C ARG A 71 -6.80 -2.39 13.00
N SER A 72 -6.38 -2.18 11.77
CA SER A 72 -7.27 -2.00 10.62
C SER A 72 -7.00 -2.89 9.42
N LEU A 73 -5.80 -3.45 9.27
CA LEU A 73 -5.54 -4.36 8.16
C LEU A 73 -6.44 -5.60 8.26
N PRO A 74 -7.00 -6.08 7.15
CA PRO A 74 -7.80 -7.30 7.15
C PRO A 74 -7.04 -8.48 7.78
N LEU A 75 -7.72 -9.27 8.60
CA LEU A 75 -7.15 -10.52 9.13
C LEU A 75 -6.75 -11.44 7.97
N GLY A 76 -5.57 -12.03 8.06
CA GLY A 76 -4.98 -12.81 6.97
C GLY A 76 -4.10 -11.99 6.01
N SER A 77 -4.03 -10.67 6.16
CA SER A 77 -3.07 -9.85 5.41
C SER A 77 -1.64 -10.30 5.67
N VAL A 78 -0.83 -10.33 4.63
CA VAL A 78 0.61 -10.59 4.73
C VAL A 78 1.36 -9.28 4.59
N VAL A 79 2.18 -8.96 5.57
CA VAL A 79 2.93 -7.71 5.63
C VAL A 79 4.42 -7.96 5.76
N ARG A 80 5.21 -7.06 5.19
CA ARG A 80 6.64 -6.95 5.47
C ARG A 80 6.84 -5.86 6.50
N VAL A 81 7.49 -6.19 7.60
CA VAL A 81 7.92 -5.23 8.61
C VAL A 81 9.43 -5.07 8.51
N THR A 82 9.87 -3.83 8.39
CA THR A 82 11.29 -3.45 8.36
C THR A 82 11.60 -2.59 9.58
N ASN A 83 12.54 -3.01 10.41
CA ASN A 83 13.08 -2.18 11.49
C ASN A 83 13.99 -1.10 10.87
N LEU A 84 13.64 0.17 11.05
CA LEU A 84 14.35 1.30 10.43
C LEU A 84 15.67 1.64 11.11
N GLU A 85 15.99 1.06 12.28
CA GLU A 85 17.27 1.25 12.96
C GLU A 85 18.37 0.32 12.43
N ASN A 86 18.01 -0.91 12.05
CA ASN A 86 18.97 -1.93 11.65
C ASN A 86 18.69 -2.59 10.30
N TRP A 87 17.61 -2.19 9.62
CA TRP A 87 17.16 -2.67 8.31
C TRP A 87 16.81 -4.17 8.24
N ARG A 88 16.71 -4.84 9.38
CA ARG A 88 16.19 -6.20 9.45
C ARG A 88 14.72 -6.19 9.07
N ARG A 89 14.29 -7.23 8.39
CA ARG A 89 12.91 -7.36 7.92
C ARG A 89 12.40 -8.77 8.12
N VAL A 90 11.11 -8.87 8.37
CA VAL A 90 10.38 -10.13 8.46
C VAL A 90 9.05 -10.00 7.71
N VAL A 91 8.53 -11.14 7.25
CA VAL A 91 7.20 -11.22 6.67
C VAL A 91 6.29 -11.86 7.70
N LEU A 92 5.16 -11.21 7.99
CA LEU A 92 4.22 -11.58 9.04
C LEU A 92 2.82 -11.71 8.47
N ARG A 93 2.02 -12.57 9.09
CA ARG A 93 0.60 -12.65 8.87
C ARG A 93 -0.16 -11.93 10.00
N VAL A 94 -1.10 -11.07 9.63
CA VAL A 94 -1.97 -10.37 10.59
C VAL A 94 -3.08 -11.32 11.02
N ILE A 95 -3.08 -11.69 12.29
CA ILE A 95 -4.05 -12.64 12.86
C ILE A 95 -4.87 -12.05 14.00
N ASP A 96 -4.54 -10.86 14.45
CA ASP A 96 -5.17 -10.27 15.62
C ASP A 96 -5.40 -8.76 15.47
N ARG A 97 -6.12 -8.19 16.43
CA ARG A 97 -6.41 -6.75 16.55
C ARG A 97 -5.59 -6.12 17.66
N GLY A 98 -5.02 -4.95 17.38
CA GLY A 98 -4.15 -4.19 18.24
C GLY A 98 -3.10 -3.44 17.43
N PRO A 99 -2.22 -2.66 18.06
CA PRO A 99 -2.17 -2.36 19.50
C PRO A 99 -3.30 -1.45 19.97
N TYR A 100 -3.61 -1.53 21.25
CA TYR A 100 -4.59 -0.67 21.92
C TYR A 100 -3.99 0.03 23.13
N GLY A 101 -4.77 0.95 23.72
CA GLY A 101 -4.45 1.58 24.98
C GLY A 101 -3.14 2.37 24.95
N ARG A 102 -2.27 2.12 25.91
CA ARG A 102 -1.02 2.86 26.11
C ARG A 102 -0.06 2.76 24.94
N ASN A 103 0.12 1.57 24.36
CA ASN A 103 1.01 1.36 23.23
C ASN A 103 0.55 2.13 21.99
N HIS A 104 -0.74 2.11 21.72
CA HIS A 104 -1.29 2.89 20.62
C HIS A 104 -1.05 4.40 20.80
N ARG A 105 -1.24 4.93 22.02
CA ARG A 105 -0.96 6.35 22.30
C ARG A 105 0.50 6.74 22.12
N LYS A 106 1.42 5.79 22.18
CA LYS A 106 2.86 6.01 21.91
C LYS A 106 3.22 5.99 20.43
N GLY A 107 2.24 5.81 19.54
CA GLY A 107 2.48 5.72 18.09
C GLY A 107 2.80 4.31 17.60
N THR A 108 2.52 3.28 18.38
CA THR A 108 2.65 1.89 17.96
C THR A 108 1.54 1.53 16.98
N ILE A 109 1.92 1.05 15.81
CA ILE A 109 1.01 0.69 14.72
C ILE A 109 0.84 -0.82 14.55
N ILE A 110 1.76 -1.61 15.08
CA ILE A 110 1.77 -3.06 14.97
C ILE A 110 2.36 -3.71 16.22
N ASP A 111 1.72 -4.78 16.69
CA ASP A 111 2.27 -5.67 17.71
C ASP A 111 2.70 -6.97 17.04
N VAL A 112 4.01 -7.24 17.06
CA VAL A 112 4.54 -8.45 16.46
C VAL A 112 4.71 -9.55 17.50
N SER A 113 4.80 -10.80 17.07
CA SER A 113 5.14 -11.92 17.94
C SER A 113 6.56 -11.73 18.53
N LYS A 114 6.84 -12.39 19.64
CA LYS A 114 8.17 -12.37 20.26
C LYS A 114 9.24 -12.94 19.32
N GLY A 115 8.93 -13.99 18.57
CA GLY A 115 9.81 -14.55 17.55
C GLY A 115 10.14 -13.55 16.44
N ALA A 116 9.14 -12.78 15.99
CA ALA A 116 9.34 -11.72 15.00
C ALA A 116 10.19 -10.57 15.56
N ALA A 117 9.92 -10.12 16.80
CA ALA A 117 10.70 -9.08 17.46
C ALA A 117 12.18 -9.47 17.63
N ARG A 118 12.42 -10.75 17.93
CA ARG A 118 13.77 -11.31 18.00
C ARG A 118 14.50 -11.23 16.65
N ARG A 119 13.83 -11.60 15.58
CA ARG A 119 14.40 -11.49 14.21
C ARG A 119 14.61 -10.05 13.78
N LEU A 120 13.71 -9.15 14.16
CA LEU A 120 13.83 -7.71 13.90
C LEU A 120 14.89 -7.02 14.80
N GLY A 121 15.32 -7.68 15.88
CA GLY A 121 16.42 -7.21 16.72
C GLY A 121 16.02 -6.14 17.73
N PHE A 122 14.78 -6.11 18.25
CA PHE A 122 14.36 -5.08 19.20
C PHE A 122 13.79 -5.63 20.53
N ILE A 123 14.05 -6.90 20.85
CA ILE A 123 13.59 -7.50 22.13
C ILE A 123 14.03 -6.68 23.34
N ARG A 124 15.28 -6.23 23.35
CA ARG A 124 15.83 -5.46 24.47
C ARG A 124 15.14 -4.11 24.61
N ASP A 125 14.90 -3.44 23.51
CA ASP A 125 14.39 -2.07 23.50
C ASP A 125 12.86 -2.04 23.68
N GLY A 126 12.19 -3.12 23.41
CA GLY A 126 10.74 -3.27 23.55
C GLY A 126 9.91 -2.56 22.48
N LEU A 127 10.47 -1.55 21.82
CA LEU A 127 9.90 -0.76 20.75
C LEU A 127 10.94 -0.54 19.66
N ALA A 128 10.49 -0.42 18.41
CA ALA A 128 11.35 -0.05 17.30
C ALA A 128 10.58 0.77 16.26
N PRO A 129 11.20 1.75 15.61
CA PRO A 129 10.64 2.41 14.46
C PRO A 129 10.62 1.42 13.29
N VAL A 130 9.46 1.27 12.68
CA VAL A 130 9.26 0.31 11.59
C VAL A 130 8.53 0.92 10.41
N ARG A 131 8.76 0.30 9.26
CA ARG A 131 7.95 0.44 8.06
C ARG A 131 7.17 -0.84 7.85
N VAL A 132 5.86 -0.72 7.67
CA VAL A 132 4.95 -1.84 7.38
C VAL A 132 4.46 -1.71 5.95
N GLU A 133 4.70 -2.72 5.14
CA GLU A 133 4.28 -2.80 3.75
C GLU A 133 3.34 -3.99 3.58
N VAL A 134 2.15 -3.76 3.04
CA VAL A 134 1.22 -4.85 2.74
C VAL A 134 1.69 -5.56 1.47
N LEU A 135 1.99 -6.85 1.56
CA LEU A 135 2.40 -7.67 0.42
C LEU A 135 1.21 -8.38 -0.23
N LYS A 136 0.23 -8.78 0.59
CA LYS A 136 -0.95 -9.50 0.14
C LYS A 136 -2.12 -9.21 1.06
N LEU A 137 -3.28 -8.95 0.47
CA LEU A 137 -4.56 -8.92 1.17
C LEU A 137 -5.27 -10.26 1.04
N PRO A 138 -6.11 -10.64 2.02
CA PRO A 138 -6.94 -11.83 1.89
C PRO A 138 -7.96 -11.65 0.75
N PRO A 139 -8.43 -12.73 0.11
CA PRO A 139 -9.33 -12.67 -1.05
C PRO A 139 -10.61 -11.87 -0.81
N ASP A 140 -11.12 -11.86 0.42
CA ASP A 140 -12.38 -11.20 0.79
C ASP A 140 -12.22 -9.72 1.17
N ALA A 141 -11.01 -9.18 1.20
CA ALA A 141 -10.72 -7.80 1.58
C ALA A 141 -11.12 -6.76 0.52
N SER A 142 -11.56 -7.18 -0.65
CA SER A 142 -11.93 -6.32 -1.78
C SER A 142 -13.45 -6.20 -1.98
N ARG A 143 -14.26 -6.71 -1.06
CA ARG A 143 -15.73 -6.62 -1.09
C ARG A 143 -16.25 -5.53 -0.17
#